data_0b8c63ec81491cdec4a1892f0b1d6483
#
_entry.id   0b8c63ec81491cdec4a1892f0b1d6483
#
_cell.length_a   1.000
_cell.length_b   1.000
_cell.length_c   1.000
_cell.angle_alpha   90.00
_cell.angle_beta   90.00
_cell.angle_gamma   90.00
#
_symmetry.space_group_name_H-M   'P 1'
#
loop_
_entity.id
_entity.type
_entity.pdbx_description
1 polymer ?
#
loop_
_entity_poly.entity_id
_entity_poly.type
_entity_poly.pdbx_seq_one_letter_code
_entity_poly.pdbx_strand_id
1 'polypeptide(L)'
;MSTATIDDSLDAPLSDLAAHTPADILSQARLRGQQSGAIYAGGVYPPEAWALFQAGAAQLVDVRSAEELKFVGHVPGGQHVAWMTGAALVKNPRFVRELEKIASKDSVILLLCRSGKRSAAAAEAATLAGFTAVYNVLEGFEGDLDTQQRRGDSGGWRHWGLPWVQD
;
A
#
# COMPACT_ATOMS: atom_id res chain seq x y z
N MET A 1 19.42 2.33 26.64
CA MET A 1 19.07 1.72 25.37
C MET A 1 18.68 2.79 24.40
N SER A 2 19.54 3.02 23.47
CA SER A 2 19.29 3.90 22.36
C SER A 2 18.18 3.28 21.53
N THR A 3 16.98 3.77 21.66
CA THR A 3 16.06 3.71 20.57
C THR A 3 16.75 4.49 19.46
N ALA A 4 17.26 3.80 18.47
CA ALA A 4 17.63 4.45 17.25
C ALA A 4 16.44 5.30 16.86
N THR A 5 16.60 6.59 16.97
CA THR A 5 15.68 7.52 16.36
C THR A 5 15.76 7.19 14.88
N ILE A 6 14.79 6.44 14.42
CA ILE A 6 14.59 6.35 12.99
C ILE A 6 14.19 7.75 12.65
N ASP A 7 15.20 8.47 12.15
CA ASP A 7 15.05 9.80 11.84
C ASP A 7 13.99 9.96 10.90
N ASP A 8 13.30 10.80 11.21
CA ASP A 8 13.16 11.69 10.21
C ASP A 8 11.80 11.78 9.72
N SER A 9 11.57 12.55 8.96
CA SER A 9 10.37 12.87 8.25
C SER A 9 9.53 11.62 7.98
N LEU A 10 8.48 11.43 8.76
CA LEU A 10 7.50 10.38 8.49
C LEU A 10 6.85 10.58 7.11
N ASP A 11 7.11 11.70 6.46
CA ASP A 11 6.56 12.09 5.17
C ASP A 11 7.42 11.64 3.99
N ALA A 12 8.40 10.79 4.22
CA ALA A 12 9.26 10.25 3.18
C ALA A 12 9.61 8.79 3.49
N PRO A 13 10.01 7.99 2.47
CA PRO A 13 10.51 6.63 2.71
C PRO A 13 11.73 6.66 3.61
N LEU A 14 11.94 5.57 4.36
CA LEU A 14 13.18 5.38 5.10
C LEU A 14 14.35 5.44 4.12
N SER A 15 15.38 6.21 4.47
CA SER A 15 16.65 6.18 3.76
C SER A 15 17.37 4.89 4.07
N ASP A 16 18.18 4.39 3.10
CA ASP A 16 18.99 3.19 3.25
C ASP A 16 18.17 1.97 3.73
N LEU A 17 17.19 1.57 2.92
CA LEU A 17 16.32 0.43 3.24
C LEU A 17 17.08 -0.86 3.49
N ALA A 18 18.26 -1.04 2.87
CA ALA A 18 19.09 -2.22 3.08
C ALA A 18 19.61 -2.33 4.53
N ALA A 19 19.66 -1.22 5.26
CA ALA A 19 20.08 -1.20 6.65
C ALA A 19 18.92 -1.46 7.65
N HIS A 20 17.70 -1.58 7.15
CA HIS A 20 16.50 -1.77 7.99
C HIS A 20 15.91 -3.17 7.81
N THR A 21 15.44 -3.75 8.92
CA THR A 21 14.70 -5.01 8.91
C THR A 21 13.24 -4.76 8.53
N PRO A 22 12.48 -5.80 8.11
CA PRO A 22 11.03 -5.66 7.94
C PRO A 22 10.34 -5.09 9.20
N ALA A 23 10.78 -5.51 10.39
CA ALA A 23 10.23 -4.98 11.64
C ALA A 23 10.45 -3.47 11.77
N ASP A 24 11.62 -2.96 11.37
CA ASP A 24 11.91 -1.52 11.38
C ASP A 24 10.96 -0.77 10.45
N ILE A 25 10.76 -1.29 9.25
CA ILE A 25 9.87 -0.69 8.26
C ILE A 25 8.43 -0.63 8.78
N LEU A 26 7.95 -1.73 9.36
CA LEU A 26 6.60 -1.78 9.92
C LEU A 26 6.44 -0.86 11.13
N SER A 27 7.47 -0.72 11.97
CA SER A 27 7.46 0.22 13.09
C SER A 27 7.31 1.67 12.61
N GLN A 28 8.05 2.04 11.58
CA GLN A 28 7.95 3.37 10.96
C GLN A 28 6.55 3.59 10.37
N ALA A 29 6.02 2.56 9.71
CA ALA A 29 4.69 2.62 9.14
C ALA A 29 3.61 2.85 10.20
N ARG A 30 3.73 2.19 11.35
CA ARG A 30 2.80 2.39 12.47
C ARG A 30 2.87 3.79 13.04
N LEU A 31 4.06 4.38 13.13
CA LEU A 31 4.23 5.76 13.58
C LEU A 31 3.51 6.73 12.64
N ARG A 32 3.58 6.50 11.33
CA ARG A 32 2.83 7.31 10.34
C ARG A 32 1.33 7.19 10.56
N GLY A 33 0.85 5.98 10.82
CA GLY A 33 -0.57 5.74 11.11
C GLY A 33 -1.03 6.48 12.35
N GLN A 34 -0.26 6.43 13.42
CA GLN A 34 -0.56 7.14 14.65
C GLN A 34 -0.57 8.65 14.44
N GLN A 35 0.42 9.18 13.73
CA GLN A 35 0.52 10.61 13.45
C GLN A 35 -0.66 11.12 12.62
N SER A 36 -1.12 10.34 11.65
CA SER A 36 -2.25 10.72 10.79
C SER A 36 -3.61 10.41 11.40
N GLY A 37 -3.67 9.72 12.54
CA GLY A 37 -4.93 9.29 13.16
C GLY A 37 -5.62 8.18 12.39
N ALA A 38 -4.89 7.36 11.64
CA ALA A 38 -5.45 6.28 10.85
C ALA A 38 -6.03 5.18 11.75
N ILE A 39 -7.16 4.62 11.34
CA ILE A 39 -7.79 3.47 12.01
C ILE A 39 -7.00 2.19 11.72
N TYR A 40 -6.49 2.05 10.49
CA TYR A 40 -5.67 0.91 10.08
C TYR A 40 -4.23 1.04 10.62
N ALA A 41 -3.44 -0.02 10.45
CA ALA A 41 -2.15 -0.14 11.12
C ALA A 41 -1.13 0.93 10.78
N GLY A 42 -1.11 1.41 9.53
CA GLY A 42 -0.18 2.47 9.15
C GLY A 42 0.01 2.60 7.64
N GLY A 43 1.05 3.31 7.25
CA GLY A 43 1.35 3.57 5.85
C GLY A 43 2.79 3.28 5.49
N VAL A 44 3.00 2.68 4.32
CA VAL A 44 4.32 2.42 3.76
C VAL A 44 4.45 3.14 2.42
N TYR A 45 5.63 3.66 2.14
CA TYR A 45 5.93 4.19 0.81
C TYR A 45 6.25 3.04 -0.16
N PRO A 46 6.13 3.25 -1.48
CA PRO A 46 6.36 2.16 -2.44
C PRO A 46 7.69 1.42 -2.29
N PRO A 47 8.84 2.08 -2.08
CA PRO A 47 10.09 1.33 -1.85
C PRO A 47 10.05 0.44 -0.63
N GLU A 48 9.40 0.89 0.44
CA GLU A 48 9.22 0.12 1.67
C GLU A 48 8.29 -1.08 1.45
N ALA A 49 7.21 -0.86 0.72
CA ALA A 49 6.27 -1.92 0.37
C ALA A 49 6.96 -3.01 -0.44
N TRP A 50 7.75 -2.64 -1.42
CA TRP A 50 8.50 -3.58 -2.23
C TRP A 50 9.49 -4.38 -1.39
N ALA A 51 10.22 -3.72 -0.49
CA ALA A 51 11.16 -4.40 0.42
C ALA A 51 10.45 -5.43 1.30
N LEU A 52 9.31 -5.09 1.88
CA LEU A 52 8.50 -6.01 2.69
C LEU A 52 7.98 -7.19 1.87
N PHE A 53 7.49 -6.92 0.68
CA PHE A 53 6.94 -7.94 -0.20
C PHE A 53 8.02 -8.92 -0.65
N GLN A 54 9.17 -8.43 -1.08
CA GLN A 54 10.30 -9.28 -1.49
C GLN A 54 10.85 -10.13 -0.35
N ALA A 55 10.86 -9.60 0.86
CA ALA A 55 11.32 -10.33 2.03
C ALA A 55 10.33 -11.41 2.50
N GLY A 56 9.16 -11.51 1.87
CA GLY A 56 8.11 -12.42 2.31
C GLY A 56 7.46 -12.00 3.62
N ALA A 57 7.66 -10.76 4.05
CA ALA A 57 7.16 -10.23 5.32
C ALA A 57 5.73 -9.68 5.22
N ALA A 58 5.21 -9.50 4.00
CA ALA A 58 3.88 -8.96 3.77
C ALA A 58 3.30 -9.46 2.45
N GLN A 59 1.98 -9.53 2.40
CA GLN A 59 1.24 -9.74 1.16
C GLN A 59 0.95 -8.38 0.52
N LEU A 60 1.07 -8.29 -0.79
CA LEU A 60 0.70 -7.09 -1.55
C LEU A 60 -0.61 -7.36 -2.27
N VAL A 61 -1.62 -6.55 -1.98
CA VAL A 61 -2.95 -6.68 -2.57
C VAL A 61 -3.31 -5.40 -3.29
N ASP A 62 -3.48 -5.51 -4.59
CA ASP A 62 -3.93 -4.41 -5.44
C ASP A 62 -5.45 -4.31 -5.33
N VAL A 63 -5.95 -3.14 -4.95
CA VAL A 63 -7.38 -2.92 -4.77
C VAL A 63 -8.01 -2.09 -5.90
N ARG A 64 -7.24 -1.87 -6.97
CA ARG A 64 -7.74 -1.17 -8.16
C ARG A 64 -8.72 -2.05 -8.94
N SER A 65 -9.36 -1.47 -9.94
CA SER A 65 -10.21 -2.23 -10.86
C SER A 65 -9.37 -3.15 -11.76
N ALA A 66 -10.00 -4.19 -12.29
CA ALA A 66 -9.35 -5.09 -13.24
C ALA A 66 -8.89 -4.34 -14.51
N GLU A 67 -9.65 -3.33 -14.94
CA GLU A 67 -9.32 -2.48 -16.07
C GLU A 67 -8.00 -1.73 -15.83
N GLU A 68 -7.78 -1.22 -14.64
CA GLU A 68 -6.54 -0.53 -14.30
C GLU A 68 -5.34 -1.47 -14.31
N LEU A 69 -5.48 -2.69 -13.76
CA LEU A 69 -4.40 -3.67 -13.81
C LEU A 69 -4.01 -4.00 -15.25
N LYS A 70 -5.00 -4.16 -16.11
CA LYS A 70 -4.78 -4.52 -17.52
C LYS A 70 -4.19 -3.38 -18.33
N PHE A 71 -4.79 -2.19 -18.25
CA PHE A 71 -4.46 -1.08 -19.15
C PHE A 71 -3.36 -0.14 -18.62
N VAL A 72 -3.16 -0.09 -17.33
CA VAL A 72 -2.13 0.77 -16.72
C VAL A 72 -0.90 -0.03 -16.32
N GLY A 73 -1.07 -1.28 -15.91
CA GLY A 73 -0.01 -2.14 -15.43
C GLY A 73 -0.21 -2.54 -13.97
N HIS A 74 0.60 -3.50 -13.52
CA HIS A 74 0.48 -4.03 -12.15
C HIS A 74 1.83 -4.54 -11.64
N VAL A 75 1.90 -4.81 -10.33
CA VAL A 75 3.11 -5.33 -9.69
C VAL A 75 3.16 -6.85 -9.88
N PRO A 76 4.28 -7.40 -10.39
CA PRO A 76 4.41 -8.86 -10.53
C PRO A 76 4.27 -9.55 -9.17
N GLY A 77 3.48 -10.61 -9.12
CA GLY A 77 3.28 -11.40 -7.90
C GLY A 77 2.29 -10.80 -6.91
N GLY A 78 1.77 -9.63 -7.16
CA GLY A 78 0.72 -9.03 -6.33
C GLY A 78 -0.61 -9.76 -6.51
N GLN A 79 -1.42 -9.78 -5.46
CA GLN A 79 -2.77 -10.32 -5.47
C GLN A 79 -3.76 -9.21 -5.81
N HIS A 80 -4.95 -9.57 -6.29
CA HIS A 80 -5.96 -8.61 -6.68
C HIS A 80 -7.28 -8.86 -5.96
N VAL A 81 -7.74 -7.87 -5.21
CA VAL A 81 -9.09 -7.81 -4.64
C VAL A 81 -9.59 -6.38 -4.81
N ALA A 82 -10.51 -6.16 -5.73
CA ALA A 82 -10.97 -4.81 -6.05
C ALA A 82 -11.77 -4.18 -4.92
N TRP A 83 -11.44 -2.95 -4.54
CA TRP A 83 -12.27 -2.12 -3.66
C TRP A 83 -13.44 -1.53 -4.43
N MET A 84 -13.17 -1.09 -5.67
CA MET A 84 -14.18 -0.61 -6.61
C MET A 84 -13.97 -1.32 -7.95
N THR A 85 -15.06 -1.59 -8.66
CA THR A 85 -15.03 -2.37 -9.90
C THR A 85 -15.50 -1.55 -11.09
N GLY A 86 -15.03 -1.94 -12.29
CA GLY A 86 -15.41 -1.37 -13.55
C GLY A 86 -14.82 0.02 -13.79
N ALA A 87 -15.04 0.55 -14.96
CA ALA A 87 -14.56 1.88 -15.34
C ALA A 87 -15.28 2.98 -14.56
N ALA A 88 -16.52 2.73 -14.12
CA ALA A 88 -17.31 3.66 -13.32
C ALA A 88 -16.91 3.65 -11.83
N LEU A 89 -16.03 2.77 -11.41
CA LEU A 89 -15.55 2.64 -10.03
C LEU A 89 -16.70 2.48 -9.03
N VAL A 90 -17.50 1.43 -9.20
CA VAL A 90 -18.58 1.07 -8.29
C VAL A 90 -18.03 0.24 -7.14
N LYS A 91 -18.42 0.57 -5.91
CA LYS A 91 -17.93 -0.12 -4.71
C LYS A 91 -18.22 -1.62 -4.79
N ASN A 92 -17.22 -2.45 -4.45
CA ASN A 92 -17.37 -3.89 -4.37
C ASN A 92 -17.86 -4.30 -2.98
N PRO A 93 -19.11 -4.74 -2.82
CA PRO A 93 -19.64 -5.11 -1.50
C PRO A 93 -19.02 -6.40 -0.94
N ARG A 94 -18.28 -7.14 -1.76
CA ARG A 94 -17.63 -8.41 -1.38
C ARG A 94 -16.17 -8.23 -0.97
N PHE A 95 -15.67 -7.01 -0.90
CA PHE A 95 -14.23 -6.75 -0.69
C PHE A 95 -13.69 -7.51 0.51
N VAL A 96 -14.30 -7.35 1.68
CA VAL A 96 -13.82 -7.99 2.92
C VAL A 96 -13.88 -9.52 2.79
N ARG A 97 -14.96 -10.05 2.24
CA ARG A 97 -15.12 -11.50 2.04
C ARG A 97 -14.05 -12.05 1.09
N GLU A 98 -13.76 -11.33 0.02
CA GLU A 98 -12.72 -11.73 -0.93
C GLU A 98 -11.33 -11.65 -0.29
N LEU A 99 -11.08 -10.63 0.51
CA LEU A 99 -9.82 -10.50 1.24
C LEU A 99 -9.63 -11.65 2.24
N GLU A 100 -10.68 -12.04 2.94
CA GLU A 100 -10.66 -13.16 3.88
C GLU A 100 -10.29 -14.49 3.22
N LYS A 101 -10.53 -14.65 1.92
CA LYS A 101 -10.17 -15.87 1.19
C LYS A 101 -8.67 -15.98 0.90
N ILE A 102 -7.94 -14.87 0.91
CA ILE A 102 -6.52 -14.86 0.52
C ILE A 102 -5.59 -14.50 1.67
N ALA A 103 -6.11 -14.07 2.81
CA ALA A 103 -5.30 -13.64 3.94
C ALA A 103 -6.01 -13.91 5.26
N SER A 104 -5.24 -14.24 6.29
CA SER A 104 -5.76 -14.36 7.64
C SER A 104 -5.83 -12.98 8.32
N LYS A 105 -6.60 -12.89 9.40
CA LYS A 105 -6.83 -11.62 10.12
C LYS A 105 -5.56 -11.01 10.73
N ASP A 106 -4.54 -11.83 10.96
CA ASP A 106 -3.25 -11.39 11.53
C ASP A 106 -2.14 -11.27 10.47
N SER A 107 -2.44 -11.53 9.21
CA SER A 107 -1.49 -11.36 8.12
C SER A 107 -1.11 -9.89 7.95
N VAL A 108 0.16 -9.63 7.64
CA VAL A 108 0.60 -8.30 7.24
C VAL A 108 0.21 -8.09 5.78
N ILE A 109 -0.66 -7.12 5.54
CA ILE A 109 -1.24 -6.85 4.23
C ILE A 109 -0.96 -5.42 3.83
N LEU A 110 -0.45 -5.24 2.61
CA LEU A 110 -0.21 -3.92 2.01
C LEU A 110 -1.23 -3.72 0.90
N LEU A 111 -2.04 -2.69 1.02
CA LEU A 111 -3.08 -2.39 0.03
C LEU A 111 -2.62 -1.27 -0.91
N LEU A 112 -2.70 -1.53 -2.20
CA LEU A 112 -2.22 -0.64 -3.26
C LEU A 112 -3.38 -0.19 -4.15
N CYS A 113 -3.51 1.12 -4.36
CA CYS A 113 -4.42 1.65 -5.37
C CYS A 113 -3.68 2.64 -6.28
N ARG A 114 -4.40 3.55 -6.93
CA ARG A 114 -3.77 4.50 -7.86
C ARG A 114 -2.93 5.56 -7.15
N SER A 115 -3.47 6.17 -6.08
CA SER A 115 -2.82 7.29 -5.39
C SER A 115 -2.84 7.19 -3.86
N GLY A 116 -3.37 6.09 -3.30
CA GLY A 116 -3.44 5.87 -1.87
C GLY A 116 -4.79 6.16 -1.22
N LYS A 117 -5.76 6.71 -1.94
CA LYS A 117 -7.06 7.10 -1.36
C LYS A 117 -8.02 5.93 -1.22
N ARG A 118 -8.21 5.15 -2.29
CA ARG A 118 -9.08 3.96 -2.26
C ARG A 118 -8.52 2.89 -1.32
N SER A 119 -7.22 2.71 -1.34
CA SER A 119 -6.56 1.73 -0.47
C SER A 119 -6.65 2.13 1.01
N ALA A 120 -6.63 3.42 1.32
CA ALA A 120 -6.88 3.89 2.68
C ALA A 120 -8.29 3.52 3.15
N ALA A 121 -9.30 3.75 2.32
CA ALA A 121 -10.68 3.37 2.63
C ALA A 121 -10.84 1.85 2.76
N ALA A 122 -10.19 1.10 1.88
CA ALA A 122 -10.18 -0.37 1.94
C ALA A 122 -9.49 -0.88 3.21
N ALA A 123 -8.37 -0.28 3.59
CA ALA A 123 -7.64 -0.62 4.81
C ALA A 123 -8.49 -0.37 6.07
N GLU A 124 -9.22 0.73 6.08
CA GLU A 124 -10.15 1.04 7.17
C GLU A 124 -11.26 -0.01 7.28
N ALA A 125 -11.88 -0.36 6.16
CA ALA A 125 -12.92 -1.38 6.13
C ALA A 125 -12.40 -2.75 6.59
N ALA A 126 -11.21 -3.14 6.15
CA ALA A 126 -10.57 -4.38 6.56
C ALA A 126 -10.29 -4.39 8.06
N THR A 127 -9.77 -3.30 8.60
CA THR A 127 -9.47 -3.18 10.02
C THR A 127 -10.74 -3.28 10.87
N LEU A 128 -11.81 -2.63 10.46
CA LEU A 128 -13.10 -2.73 11.14
C LEU A 128 -13.67 -4.15 11.07
N ALA A 129 -13.31 -4.93 10.09
CA ALA A 129 -13.70 -6.33 9.95
C ALA A 129 -12.80 -7.31 10.74
N GLY A 130 -11.78 -6.81 11.44
CA GLY A 130 -10.95 -7.59 12.33
C GLY A 130 -9.52 -7.88 11.85
N PHE A 131 -9.13 -7.38 10.68
CA PHE A 131 -7.73 -7.46 10.25
C PHE A 131 -6.86 -6.53 11.10
N THR A 132 -5.73 -7.01 11.61
CA THR A 132 -4.94 -6.29 12.62
C THR A 132 -3.68 -5.63 12.07
N ALA A 133 -3.25 -5.98 10.86
CA ALA A 133 -1.97 -5.52 10.31
C ALA A 133 -2.12 -5.12 8.84
N VAL A 134 -3.07 -4.22 8.56
CA VAL A 134 -3.33 -3.71 7.22
C VAL A 134 -2.70 -2.33 7.08
N TYR A 135 -1.87 -2.18 6.07
CA TYR A 135 -1.13 -0.96 5.78
C TYR A 135 -1.53 -0.41 4.43
N ASN A 136 -1.58 0.91 4.32
CA ASN A 136 -1.82 1.60 3.06
C ASN A 136 -0.48 1.83 2.35
N VAL A 137 -0.41 1.52 1.06
CA VAL A 137 0.74 1.92 0.23
C VAL A 137 0.51 3.37 -0.19
N LEU A 138 1.25 4.26 0.43
CA LEU A 138 1.19 5.70 0.18
C LEU A 138 1.60 5.99 -1.27
N GLU A 139 1.05 7.04 -1.86
CA GLU A 139 1.28 7.43 -3.26
C GLU A 139 0.68 6.47 -4.29
N GLY A 140 0.47 5.20 -3.94
CA GLY A 140 -0.11 4.22 -4.84
C GLY A 140 0.76 3.85 -6.03
N PHE A 141 0.13 3.29 -7.05
CA PHE A 141 0.81 2.82 -8.25
C PHE A 141 1.23 3.97 -9.19
N GLU A 142 0.38 4.99 -9.32
CA GLU A 142 0.59 6.09 -10.26
C GLU A 142 1.00 7.41 -9.60
N GLY A 143 0.80 7.55 -8.31
CA GLY A 143 1.09 8.79 -7.59
C GLY A 143 -0.06 9.79 -7.62
N ASP A 144 0.12 10.89 -6.91
CA ASP A 144 -0.82 11.99 -6.89
C ASP A 144 -0.72 12.83 -8.16
N LEU A 145 -1.80 13.58 -8.44
CA LEU A 145 -1.77 14.59 -9.50
C LEU A 145 -0.88 15.75 -9.07
N ASP A 146 -0.02 16.18 -9.97
CA ASP A 146 0.75 17.41 -9.78
C ASP A 146 -0.08 18.63 -10.21
N THR A 147 0.53 19.83 -10.16
CA THR A 147 -0.13 21.09 -10.54
C THR A 147 -0.52 21.14 -12.02
N GLN A 148 0.04 20.26 -12.84
CA GLN A 148 -0.25 20.14 -14.27
C GLN A 148 -1.20 19.00 -14.58
N GLN A 149 -1.83 18.41 -13.55
CA GLN A 149 -2.75 17.27 -13.65
C GLN A 149 -2.09 16.02 -14.23
N ARG A 150 -0.82 15.77 -13.88
CA ARG A 150 -0.07 14.59 -14.28
C ARG A 150 0.26 13.74 -13.07
N ARG A 151 0.33 12.42 -13.27
CA ARG A 151 0.74 11.47 -12.26
C ARG A 151 2.13 10.92 -12.58
N GLY A 152 2.85 10.50 -11.54
CA GLY A 152 4.14 9.85 -11.69
C GLY A 152 5.34 10.77 -11.60
N ASP A 153 5.15 12.06 -11.62
CA ASP A 153 6.27 13.02 -11.53
C ASP A 153 6.71 13.25 -10.08
N SER A 154 5.76 13.22 -9.14
CA SER A 154 6.04 13.50 -7.73
C SER A 154 6.07 12.26 -6.84
N GLY A 155 5.56 11.13 -7.30
CA GLY A 155 5.51 9.90 -6.49
C GLY A 155 4.82 8.76 -7.21
N GLY A 156 4.67 7.63 -6.50
CA GLY A 156 4.02 6.44 -6.99
C GLY A 156 4.99 5.31 -7.29
N TRP A 157 4.47 4.09 -7.33
CA TRP A 157 5.27 2.88 -7.56
C TRP A 157 6.21 3.00 -8.77
N ARG A 158 5.67 3.46 -9.88
CA ARG A 158 6.44 3.61 -11.13
C ARG A 158 7.45 4.74 -11.05
N HIS A 159 7.13 5.83 -10.33
CA HIS A 159 8.04 6.95 -10.11
C HIS A 159 9.35 6.50 -9.43
N TRP A 160 9.23 5.57 -8.49
CA TRP A 160 10.37 5.04 -7.75
C TRP A 160 11.16 3.98 -8.53
N GLY A 161 10.77 3.69 -9.76
CA GLY A 161 11.47 2.72 -10.60
C GLY A 161 11.31 1.27 -10.16
N LEU A 162 10.28 0.95 -9.41
CA LEU A 162 10.02 -0.39 -8.90
C LEU A 162 9.43 -1.29 -10.00
N PRO A 163 9.61 -2.61 -9.90
CA PRO A 163 9.13 -3.53 -10.95
C PRO A 163 7.63 -3.46 -11.17
N TRP A 164 7.25 -3.40 -12.43
CA TRP A 164 5.85 -3.49 -12.85
C TRP A 164 5.78 -4.05 -14.25
N VAL A 165 4.66 -4.66 -14.58
CA VAL A 165 4.41 -5.28 -15.88
C VAL A 165 3.06 -4.84 -16.42
N GLN A 166 2.88 -5.03 -17.71
CA GLN A 166 1.66 -4.70 -18.42
C GLN A 166 1.30 -5.86 -19.34
N ASP A 167 0.01 -6.18 -19.46
CA ASP A 167 -0.46 -7.29 -20.31
C ASP A 167 -0.47 -6.91 -21.77
#